data_e0f60f1ec119f743601c9d5ffc8ec12e
#
_entry.id   e0f60f1ec119f743601c9d5ffc8ec12e
#
_cell.length_a   1.000
_cell.length_b   1.000
_cell.length_c   1.000
_cell.angle_alpha   90.00
_cell.angle_beta   90.00
_cell.angle_gamma   90.00
#
_symmetry.space_group_name_H-M   'P 1'
#
loop_
_entity.id
_entity.type
_entity.pdbx_description
1 polymer ?
#
loop_
_entity_poly.entity_id
_entity_poly.type
_entity_poly.pdbx_seq_one_letter_code
_entity_poly.pdbx_strand_id
1 'polypeptide(L)'
;MARTVIEKNSRESIVVSEIEYKGNKYVDVRVFYKDTDGNLKPTRKGVSLRPEKVAELVTALAAAVDGSIEAVVDDSVELVN
;
A
#
# COMPACT_ATOMS: atom_id res chain seq x y z
N MET A 1 4.82 -13.94 10.12
CA MET A 1 4.87 -12.66 9.41
C MET A 1 3.55 -11.94 9.58
N ALA A 2 3.62 -10.67 9.92
CA ALA A 2 2.42 -9.86 10.08
C ALA A 2 1.89 -9.47 8.70
N ARG A 3 0.59 -9.56 8.53
CA ARG A 3 -0.08 -9.19 7.30
C ARG A 3 -1.40 -8.54 7.65
N THR A 4 -1.64 -7.36 7.09
CA THR A 4 -2.89 -6.64 7.30
C THR A 4 -3.55 -6.41 5.96
N VAL A 5 -4.85 -6.70 5.88
CA VAL A 5 -5.63 -6.50 4.67
C VAL A 5 -6.61 -5.37 4.91
N ILE A 6 -6.54 -4.36 4.04
CA ILE A 6 -7.44 -3.21 4.09
C ILE A 6 -8.28 -3.25 2.83
N GLU A 7 -9.59 -3.39 2.97
CA GLU A 7 -10.47 -3.41 1.83
C GLU A 7 -10.48 -2.03 1.17
N LYS A 8 -10.25 -1.99 -0.11
CA LYS A 8 -10.22 -0.78 -0.91
C LYS A 8 -11.54 -0.57 -1.63
N ASN A 9 -12.01 -1.62 -2.27
CA ASN A 9 -13.32 -1.66 -2.93
C ASN A 9 -13.73 -3.12 -3.06
N SER A 10 -14.84 -3.39 -3.74
CA SER A 10 -15.39 -4.75 -3.83
C SER A 10 -14.46 -5.77 -4.50
N ARG A 11 -13.49 -5.31 -5.26
CA ARG A 11 -12.58 -6.19 -6.02
C ARG A 11 -11.14 -6.15 -5.55
N GLU A 12 -10.73 -5.07 -4.90
CA GLU A 12 -9.35 -4.83 -4.57
C GLU A 12 -9.16 -4.57 -3.08
N SER A 13 -8.00 -4.96 -2.60
CA SER A 13 -7.57 -4.69 -1.23
C SER A 13 -6.14 -4.21 -1.22
N ILE A 14 -5.80 -3.43 -0.20
CA ILE A 14 -4.41 -3.07 0.05
C ILE A 14 -3.90 -4.03 1.10
N VAL A 15 -2.81 -4.70 0.80
CA VAL A 15 -2.21 -5.67 1.72
C VAL A 15 -0.86 -5.13 2.17
N VAL A 16 -0.73 -5.00 3.49
CA VAL A 16 0.52 -4.58 4.13
C VAL A 16 1.14 -5.82 4.75
N SER A 17 2.35 -6.14 4.37
CA SER A 17 3.03 -7.33 4.89
C SER A 17 4.50 -7.06 5.14
N GLU A 18 5.05 -7.80 6.12
CA GLU A 18 6.49 -7.84 6.33
C GLU A 18 7.07 -8.87 5.41
N ILE A 19 8.13 -8.50 4.71
CA ILE A 19 8.88 -9.44 3.90
C ILE A 19 10.35 -9.38 4.27
N GLU A 20 11.04 -10.48 4.05
CA GLU A 20 12.47 -10.56 4.28
C GLU A 20 13.13 -11.01 2.97
N TYR A 21 14.13 -10.29 2.55
CA TYR A 21 14.85 -10.59 1.32
C TYR A 21 16.35 -10.38 1.56
N LYS A 22 17.12 -11.44 1.37
CA LYS A 22 18.57 -11.41 1.56
C LYS A 22 18.99 -10.86 2.93
N GLY A 23 18.27 -11.26 3.96
CA GLY A 23 18.56 -10.86 5.33
C GLY A 23 18.08 -9.47 5.71
N ASN A 24 17.44 -8.76 4.80
CA ASN A 24 16.90 -7.43 5.06
C ASN A 24 15.38 -7.48 5.19
N LYS A 25 14.86 -6.69 6.11
CA LYS A 25 13.41 -6.56 6.28
C LYS A 25 12.87 -5.42 5.45
N TYR A 26 11.72 -5.65 4.86
CA TYR A 26 10.97 -4.65 4.10
C TYR A 26 9.52 -4.71 4.50
N VAL A 27 8.83 -3.61 4.33
CA VAL A 27 7.37 -3.57 4.44
C VAL A 27 6.84 -3.39 3.03
N ASP A 28 5.98 -4.32 2.61
CA ASP A 28 5.37 -4.27 1.28
C ASP A 28 3.93 -3.78 1.41
N VAL A 29 3.62 -2.74 0.66
CA VAL A 29 2.26 -2.19 0.58
C VAL A 29 1.81 -2.37 -0.85
N ARG A 30 0.83 -3.23 -1.06
CA ARG A 30 0.50 -3.67 -2.41
C ARG A 30 -0.98 -3.83 -2.60
N VAL A 31 -1.43 -3.51 -3.81
CA VAL A 31 -2.82 -3.76 -4.21
C VAL A 31 -2.95 -5.23 -4.61
N PHE A 32 -3.93 -5.90 -4.04
CA PHE A 32 -4.30 -7.25 -4.41
C PHE A 32 -5.68 -7.20 -5.02
N TYR A 33 -5.99 -8.13 -5.91
CA TYR A 33 -7.31 -8.27 -6.48
C TYR A 33 -7.89 -9.63 -6.12
N LYS A 34 -9.22 -9.72 -6.11
CA LYS A 34 -9.90 -11.00 -5.95
C LYS A 34 -10.02 -11.68 -7.31
N ASP A 35 -9.61 -12.93 -7.36
CA ASP A 35 -9.82 -13.74 -8.55
C ASP A 35 -11.25 -14.31 -8.55
N THR A 36 -11.57 -15.12 -9.56
CA THR A 36 -12.91 -15.71 -9.71
C THR A 36 -13.26 -16.67 -8.58
N ASP A 37 -12.26 -17.21 -7.89
CA ASP A 37 -12.47 -18.13 -6.77
C ASP A 37 -12.54 -17.41 -5.42
N GLY A 38 -12.41 -16.07 -5.43
CA GLY A 38 -12.42 -15.27 -4.22
C GLY A 38 -11.08 -15.18 -3.51
N ASN A 39 -10.01 -15.66 -4.13
CA ASN A 39 -8.68 -15.58 -3.56
C ASN A 39 -8.01 -14.26 -3.91
N LEU A 40 -7.26 -13.73 -2.95
CA LEU A 40 -6.49 -12.51 -3.18
C LEU A 40 -5.19 -12.82 -3.91
N LYS A 41 -4.95 -12.11 -4.99
CA LYS A 41 -3.75 -12.23 -5.82
C LYS A 41 -3.03 -10.90 -5.88
N PRO A 42 -1.70 -10.89 -5.81
CA PRO A 42 -0.94 -9.65 -5.87
C PRO A 42 -0.93 -9.04 -7.26
N THR A 43 -0.75 -7.72 -7.30
CA THR A 43 -0.53 -6.99 -8.54
C THR A 43 0.84 -6.33 -8.48
N ARG A 44 1.20 -5.63 -9.55
CA ARG A 44 2.43 -4.84 -9.58
C ARG A 44 2.28 -3.49 -8.91
N LYS A 45 1.05 -3.11 -8.54
CA LYS A 45 0.78 -1.83 -7.92
C LYS A 45 1.12 -1.88 -6.44
N GLY A 46 2.17 -1.21 -6.08
CA GLY A 46 2.61 -1.19 -4.70
C GLY A 46 4.05 -0.77 -4.56
N VAL A 47 4.50 -0.71 -3.32
CA VAL A 47 5.88 -0.34 -3.00
C VAL A 47 6.40 -1.25 -1.90
N SER A 48 7.70 -1.49 -1.92
CA SER A 48 8.40 -2.16 -0.83
C SER A 48 9.36 -1.16 -0.22
N LEU A 49 9.26 -0.98 1.08
CA LEU A 49 10.02 0.06 1.79
C LEU A 49 10.81 -0.54 2.93
N ARG A 50 12.00 0.03 3.18
CA ARG A 50 12.73 -0.26 4.40
C ARG A 50 11.99 0.33 5.60
N PRO A 51 12.14 -0.26 6.80
CA PRO A 51 11.41 0.23 7.98
C PRO A 51 11.58 1.72 8.26
N GLU A 52 12.77 2.28 8.04
CA GLU A 52 13.00 3.71 8.27
C GLU A 52 12.21 4.60 7.32
N LYS A 53 11.89 4.11 6.14
CA LYS A 53 11.07 4.85 5.18
C LYS A 53 9.58 4.71 5.49
N VAL A 54 9.21 3.65 6.17
CA VAL A 54 7.82 3.46 6.61
C VAL A 54 7.41 4.59 7.57
N ALA A 55 8.29 4.98 8.48
CA ALA A 55 7.99 6.07 9.40
C ALA A 55 7.70 7.38 8.66
N GLU A 56 8.47 7.68 7.61
CA GLU A 56 8.23 8.87 6.79
C GLU A 56 6.89 8.77 6.06
N LEU A 57 6.55 7.59 5.55
CA LEU A 57 5.28 7.38 4.86
C LEU A 57 4.11 7.53 5.81
N VAL A 58 4.20 6.99 7.01
CA VAL A 58 3.14 7.12 8.02
C VAL A 58 2.89 8.59 8.34
N THR A 59 3.95 9.35 8.54
CA THR A 59 3.85 10.79 8.81
C THR A 59 3.19 11.52 7.63
N ALA A 60 3.60 11.21 6.42
CA ALA A 60 3.05 11.82 5.22
C ALA A 60 1.56 11.49 5.05
N LEU A 61 1.19 10.24 5.28
CA LEU A 61 -0.21 9.83 5.18
C LEU A 61 -1.09 10.54 6.21
N ALA A 62 -0.62 10.63 7.43
CA ALA A 62 -1.35 11.33 8.49
C ALA A 62 -1.52 12.80 8.14
N ALA A 63 -0.47 13.45 7.65
CA ALA A 63 -0.52 14.85 7.24
C ALA A 63 -1.49 15.07 6.08
N ALA A 64 -1.53 14.14 5.13
CA ALA A 64 -2.46 14.22 4.01
C ALA A 64 -3.92 14.14 4.46
N VAL A 65 -4.20 13.27 5.43
CA VAL A 65 -5.55 13.15 5.99
C VAL A 65 -5.96 14.43 6.69
N ASP A 66 -5.02 15.08 7.39
CA ASP A 66 -5.29 16.33 8.12
C ASP A 66 -5.36 17.54 7.19
N GLY A 67 -5.04 17.37 5.92
CA GLY A 67 -4.98 18.49 4.98
C GLY A 67 -3.74 19.35 5.14
N SER A 68 -2.72 18.88 5.85
CA SER A 68 -1.46 19.60 6.04
C SER A 68 -0.58 19.57 4.79
N ILE A 69 -0.88 18.69 3.87
CA ILE A 69 -0.17 18.57 2.60
C ILE A 69 -1.12 18.95 1.49
N GLU A 70 -0.71 19.91 0.67
CA GLU A 70 -1.48 20.27 -0.50
C GLU A 70 -1.31 19.18 -1.55
N ALA A 71 -2.42 18.55 -1.92
CA ALA A 71 -2.41 17.53 -2.95
C ALA A 71 -2.76 18.15 -4.30
N VAL A 72 -1.86 17.97 -5.26
CA VAL A 72 -2.12 18.36 -6.64
C VAL A 72 -2.47 17.08 -7.38
N VAL A 73 -3.71 17.00 -7.85
CA VAL A 73 -4.17 15.85 -8.62
C VAL A 73 -4.39 16.32 -10.05
N ASP A 74 -3.73 15.68 -10.98
CA ASP A 74 -3.93 15.95 -12.40
C ASP A 74 -4.20 14.63 -13.14
N ASP A 75 -4.39 14.72 -14.44
CA ASP A 75 -4.74 13.56 -15.26
C ASP A 75 -3.62 12.53 -15.34
N SER A 76 -2.40 12.89 -14.97
CA SER A 76 -1.28 11.96 -14.97
C SER A 76 -1.24 11.12 -13.70
N VAL A 77 -1.99 11.49 -12.68
CA VAL A 77 -2.05 10.78 -11.41
C VAL A 77 -3.21 9.80 -11.45
N GLU A 78 -2.89 8.53 -11.36
CA GLU A 78 -3.92 7.51 -11.26
C GLU A 78 -4.44 7.48 -9.83
N LEU A 79 -5.68 7.92 -9.67
CA LEU A 79 -6.36 7.81 -8.38
C LEU A 79 -6.98 6.43 -8.28
N VAL A 80 -6.37 5.61 -7.46
CA VAL A 80 -6.86 4.27 -7.24
C VAL A 80 -7.71 4.28 -5.99
N ASN A 81 -9.00 4.24 -6.20
CA ASN A 81 -9.95 4.22 -5.08
C ASN A 81 -10.48 2.83 -4.83
#